data_63b6dafca9faec9bbb7b7187785250a9
#
_entry.id   63b6dafca9faec9bbb7b7187785250a9
#
_cell.length_a   1.000
_cell.length_b   1.000
_cell.length_c   1.000
_cell.angle_alpha   90.00
_cell.angle_beta   90.00
_cell.angle_gamma   90.00
#
_symmetry.space_group_name_H-M   'P 1'
#
loop_
_entity.id
_entity.type
_entity.pdbx_description
1 polymer ?
#
loop_
_entity_poly.entity_id
_entity_poly.type
_entity_poly.pdbx_seq_one_letter_code
_entity_poly.pdbx_strand_id
1 'polypeptide(L)'
;MPFACIYVPNFPVAAALRAEPELRMRAVAILEGKPPLETILAVNDQASRLGIAPGMTKSQAELSPELVLRPNSPLQNSAAHAALLDCAQSFSPCVEDAACNTALLDLAGMESLLGPLPEIARALHDRAAILGLNANVALASNPDTAVLAAHGLCDAGLWGRGLCGAGTLTRAAVTIIPPGKEAERLGSLPLKVLFADQGKEDQRKEEEKKEAARLIDTLDRWGIRTLHALAALPSIALSERLGQQGLRLQQLARGAASRTLVPIEAPLIFEEAVELEYPIVLLEPLAFVLNRLLEQICARLASRALAVQGLRLTLDLETRPQSNQQSKINNQKFVRALRLPLPMLDPKLFLKLLQLDLNAHPPGAPIVKIHLAAEPARPRPGQAGLFLPPAPEPEKLELTLARIAALVGVNKVGALELLDTHHPEGFRLRRFMASSAHPSEKTKKLGEEKKIEAAKEEEETKEKEPPAITALRRFRPARRAIVTLDQGQPAQVVCEKTIQGSVLWKAGPWRSSGDWWEREAWSRNEWDIALQNNALQNTNSIALYRLVHDLLEGAWFVEGTYD
;
A
#
# COMPACT_ATOMS: atom_id res chain seq x y z
N MET A 1 -2.43 36.28 -4.70
CA MET A 1 -1.87 34.93 -4.47
C MET A 1 -2.65 33.99 -5.37
N PRO A 2 -2.05 33.06 -6.12
CA PRO A 2 -2.79 32.12 -6.96
C PRO A 2 -3.27 30.93 -6.14
N PHE A 3 -4.56 30.59 -6.32
CA PHE A 3 -5.15 29.38 -5.78
C PHE A 3 -5.52 28.44 -6.92
N ALA A 4 -5.38 27.13 -6.71
CA ALA A 4 -5.88 26.13 -7.64
C ALA A 4 -7.01 25.31 -7.00
N CYS A 5 -7.99 24.96 -7.80
CA CYS A 5 -9.05 24.03 -7.46
C CYS A 5 -8.96 22.82 -8.39
N ILE A 6 -8.97 21.62 -7.80
CA ILE A 6 -9.10 20.34 -8.50
C ILE A 6 -10.51 19.82 -8.18
N TYR A 7 -11.33 19.67 -9.20
CA TYR A 7 -12.71 19.20 -9.08
C TYR A 7 -12.92 17.94 -9.93
N VAL A 8 -13.46 16.89 -9.33
CA VAL A 8 -13.81 15.65 -10.03
C VAL A 8 -15.34 15.58 -10.19
N PRO A 9 -15.85 15.76 -11.42
CA PRO A 9 -17.28 15.68 -11.68
C PRO A 9 -17.80 14.25 -11.59
N ASN A 10 -19.10 14.07 -11.28
CA ASN A 10 -19.74 12.76 -11.14
C ASN A 10 -18.91 11.78 -10.28
N PHE A 11 -18.50 12.24 -9.11
CA PHE A 11 -17.50 11.60 -8.28
C PHE A 11 -17.76 10.10 -8.02
N PRO A 12 -18.98 9.61 -7.70
CA PRO A 12 -19.21 8.18 -7.52
C PRO A 12 -18.90 7.35 -8.78
N VAL A 13 -19.17 7.91 -9.96
CA VAL A 13 -18.80 7.26 -11.24
C VAL A 13 -17.29 7.29 -11.44
N ALA A 14 -16.65 8.42 -11.17
CA ALA A 14 -15.20 8.55 -11.29
C ALA A 14 -14.46 7.55 -10.37
N ALA A 15 -14.95 7.35 -9.15
CA ALA A 15 -14.43 6.37 -8.20
C ALA A 15 -14.60 4.94 -8.71
N ALA A 16 -15.76 4.60 -9.27
CA ALA A 16 -16.01 3.29 -9.87
C ALA A 16 -15.11 3.05 -11.12
N LEU A 17 -14.99 4.03 -12.00
CA LEU A 17 -14.14 3.96 -13.19
C LEU A 17 -12.64 3.94 -12.87
N ARG A 18 -12.24 4.49 -11.72
CA ARG A 18 -10.89 4.35 -11.19
C ARG A 18 -10.62 2.90 -10.75
N ALA A 19 -11.60 2.28 -10.10
CA ALA A 19 -11.52 0.89 -9.69
C ALA A 19 -11.64 -0.08 -10.87
N GLU A 20 -12.44 0.24 -11.90
CA GLU A 20 -12.70 -0.58 -13.10
C GLU A 20 -12.44 0.22 -14.39
N PRO A 21 -11.18 0.47 -14.79
CA PRO A 21 -10.85 1.31 -15.97
C PRO A 21 -11.40 0.78 -17.30
N GLU A 22 -11.64 -0.51 -17.42
CA GLU A 22 -12.26 -1.16 -18.59
C GLU A 22 -13.68 -0.66 -18.86
N LEU A 23 -14.35 -0.12 -17.85
CA LEU A 23 -15.70 0.44 -17.99
C LEU A 23 -15.72 1.89 -18.54
N ARG A 24 -14.56 2.52 -18.73
CA ARG A 24 -14.49 3.91 -19.22
C ARG A 24 -15.16 4.12 -20.58
N MET A 25 -15.14 3.10 -21.42
CA MET A 25 -15.75 3.14 -22.75
C MET A 25 -17.17 2.61 -22.79
N ARG A 26 -17.76 2.26 -21.65
CA ARG A 26 -19.13 1.74 -21.53
C ARG A 26 -20.04 2.76 -20.86
N ALA A 27 -21.34 2.63 -21.09
CA ALA A 27 -22.36 3.37 -20.33
C ALA A 27 -22.42 2.83 -18.91
N VAL A 28 -22.17 3.67 -17.91
CA VAL A 28 -22.12 3.28 -16.48
C VAL A 28 -23.01 4.18 -15.66
N ALA A 29 -23.80 3.56 -14.78
CA ALA A 29 -24.60 4.25 -13.77
C ALA A 29 -24.36 3.65 -12.39
N ILE A 30 -24.31 4.53 -11.38
CA ILE A 30 -24.13 4.17 -9.98
C ILE A 30 -25.48 4.15 -9.29
N LEU A 31 -25.79 3.05 -8.62
CA LEU A 31 -27.00 2.85 -7.84
C LEU A 31 -26.80 3.26 -6.39
N GLU A 32 -27.83 3.86 -5.80
CA GLU A 32 -27.93 4.16 -4.39
C GLU A 32 -29.24 3.62 -3.82
N GLY A 33 -29.23 3.27 -2.53
CA GLY A 33 -30.41 2.74 -1.83
C GLY A 33 -30.32 1.24 -1.57
N LYS A 34 -31.42 0.70 -1.05
CA LYS A 34 -31.55 -0.75 -0.79
C LYS A 34 -32.65 -1.33 -1.66
N PRO A 35 -32.49 -2.55 -2.18
CA PRO A 35 -33.55 -3.21 -2.89
C PRO A 35 -34.88 -3.23 -2.08
N PRO A 36 -36.06 -2.96 -2.67
CA PRO A 36 -36.31 -2.72 -4.10
C PRO A 36 -36.26 -1.23 -4.52
N LEU A 37 -35.88 -0.31 -3.64
CA LEU A 37 -35.94 1.15 -3.83
C LEU A 37 -34.59 1.73 -4.31
N GLU A 38 -33.88 0.99 -5.16
CA GLU A 38 -32.64 1.46 -5.75
C GLU A 38 -32.90 2.51 -6.83
N THR A 39 -32.18 3.63 -6.76
CA THR A 39 -32.24 4.73 -7.73
C THR A 39 -30.83 5.05 -8.25
N ILE A 40 -30.78 5.67 -9.42
CA ILE A 40 -29.51 6.11 -10.02
C ILE A 40 -29.03 7.37 -9.30
N LEU A 41 -27.85 7.28 -8.69
CA LEU A 41 -27.16 8.40 -8.04
C LEU A 41 -26.40 9.27 -9.05
N ALA A 42 -25.62 8.64 -9.93
CA ALA A 42 -24.76 9.32 -10.89
C ALA A 42 -24.57 8.47 -12.16
N VAL A 43 -24.25 9.13 -13.27
CA VAL A 43 -24.07 8.51 -14.59
C VAL A 43 -22.86 9.10 -15.30
N ASN A 44 -22.21 8.33 -16.18
CA ASN A 44 -21.20 8.87 -17.09
C ASN A 44 -21.83 9.49 -18.34
N ASP A 45 -21.03 10.16 -19.18
CA ASP A 45 -21.50 10.81 -20.41
C ASP A 45 -22.15 9.83 -21.39
N GLN A 46 -21.67 8.58 -21.43
CA GLN A 46 -22.23 7.57 -22.32
C GLN A 46 -23.61 7.12 -21.86
N ALA A 47 -23.83 6.91 -20.56
CA ALA A 47 -25.15 6.62 -20.01
C ALA A 47 -26.10 7.80 -20.19
N SER A 48 -25.62 9.04 -20.02
CA SER A 48 -26.41 10.25 -20.31
C SER A 48 -26.87 10.33 -21.78
N ARG A 49 -26.03 9.88 -22.73
CA ARG A 49 -26.40 9.82 -24.17
C ARG A 49 -27.50 8.80 -24.46
N LEU A 50 -27.58 7.75 -23.64
CA LEU A 50 -28.67 6.76 -23.71
C LEU A 50 -29.96 7.26 -23.04
N GLY A 51 -29.99 8.51 -22.53
CA GLY A 51 -31.15 9.08 -21.87
C GLY A 51 -31.29 8.73 -20.39
N ILE A 52 -30.27 8.09 -19.81
CA ILE A 52 -30.25 7.73 -18.39
C ILE A 52 -29.88 8.97 -17.57
N ALA A 53 -30.64 9.24 -16.52
CA ALA A 53 -30.47 10.41 -15.66
C ALA A 53 -30.47 10.01 -14.17
N PRO A 54 -29.80 10.80 -13.30
CA PRO A 54 -29.90 10.64 -11.85
C PRO A 54 -31.36 10.75 -11.39
N GLY A 55 -31.76 9.94 -10.41
CA GLY A 55 -33.11 9.85 -9.88
C GLY A 55 -34.01 8.81 -10.58
N MET A 56 -33.62 8.24 -11.71
CA MET A 56 -34.32 7.11 -12.31
C MET A 56 -34.22 5.88 -11.42
N THR A 57 -35.27 5.04 -11.43
CA THR A 57 -35.26 3.76 -10.73
C THR A 57 -34.39 2.74 -11.49
N LYS A 58 -33.86 1.75 -10.77
CA LYS A 58 -33.12 0.63 -11.36
C LYS A 58 -33.88 -0.06 -12.49
N SER A 59 -35.16 -0.35 -12.28
CA SER A 59 -36.02 -0.97 -13.29
C SER A 59 -36.18 -0.16 -14.57
N GLN A 60 -36.20 1.18 -14.47
CA GLN A 60 -36.21 2.05 -15.65
C GLN A 60 -34.86 2.01 -16.38
N ALA A 61 -33.74 1.94 -15.64
CA ALA A 61 -32.40 1.89 -16.22
C ALA A 61 -32.10 0.53 -16.90
N GLU A 62 -32.60 -0.56 -16.36
CA GLU A 62 -32.45 -1.92 -16.89
C GLU A 62 -33.10 -2.11 -18.28
N LEU A 63 -33.95 -1.19 -18.72
CA LEU A 63 -34.46 -1.19 -20.09
C LEU A 63 -33.38 -0.96 -21.15
N SER A 64 -32.21 -0.45 -20.76
CA SER A 64 -31.07 -0.22 -21.64
C SER A 64 -30.04 -1.33 -21.46
N PRO A 65 -29.96 -2.33 -22.36
CA PRO A 65 -29.09 -3.52 -22.19
C PRO A 65 -27.59 -3.21 -22.24
N GLU A 66 -27.20 -2.06 -22.76
CA GLU A 66 -25.80 -1.62 -22.86
C GLU A 66 -25.30 -0.96 -21.57
N LEU A 67 -26.20 -0.69 -20.63
CA LEU A 67 -25.90 0.01 -19.39
C LEU A 67 -25.29 -0.96 -18.36
N VAL A 68 -24.15 -0.58 -17.80
CA VAL A 68 -23.54 -1.26 -16.67
C VAL A 68 -23.96 -0.56 -15.38
N LEU A 69 -24.62 -1.28 -14.51
CA LEU A 69 -25.02 -0.81 -13.19
C LEU A 69 -23.97 -1.22 -12.15
N ARG A 70 -23.58 -0.29 -11.26
CA ARG A 70 -22.71 -0.58 -10.13
C ARG A 70 -23.29 0.00 -8.85
N PRO A 71 -23.19 -0.70 -7.71
CA PRO A 71 -23.59 -0.13 -6.44
C PRO A 71 -22.63 0.99 -6.03
N ASN A 72 -23.12 1.98 -5.32
CA ASN A 72 -22.29 3.01 -4.71
C ASN A 72 -21.42 2.38 -3.61
N SER A 73 -20.11 2.43 -3.77
CA SER A 73 -19.15 1.87 -2.82
C SER A 73 -18.46 2.98 -2.03
N PRO A 74 -18.77 3.14 -0.73
CA PRO A 74 -18.10 4.11 0.13
C PRO A 74 -16.58 3.92 0.19
N LEU A 75 -16.09 2.67 0.05
CA LEU A 75 -14.67 2.37 0.04
C LEU A 75 -13.97 2.90 -1.21
N GLN A 76 -14.58 2.71 -2.38
CA GLN A 76 -14.03 3.26 -3.63
C GLN A 76 -14.06 4.79 -3.62
N ASN A 77 -15.14 5.38 -3.09
CA ASN A 77 -15.24 6.83 -2.92
C ASN A 77 -14.15 7.37 -1.99
N SER A 78 -13.93 6.73 -0.84
CA SER A 78 -12.87 7.12 0.10
C SER A 78 -11.47 7.00 -0.51
N ALA A 79 -11.19 5.92 -1.25
CA ALA A 79 -9.92 5.72 -1.93
C ALA A 79 -9.69 6.76 -3.05
N ALA A 80 -10.73 7.09 -3.82
CA ALA A 80 -10.67 8.12 -4.86
C ALA A 80 -10.46 9.52 -4.26
N HIS A 81 -11.13 9.83 -3.14
CA HIS A 81 -10.94 11.08 -2.41
C HIS A 81 -9.51 11.20 -1.85
N ALA A 82 -8.98 10.14 -1.24
CA ALA A 82 -7.61 10.13 -0.78
C ALA A 82 -6.60 10.34 -1.94
N ALA A 83 -6.86 9.74 -3.11
CA ALA A 83 -6.04 9.97 -4.30
C ALA A 83 -6.10 11.43 -4.81
N LEU A 84 -7.27 12.08 -4.71
CA LEU A 84 -7.43 13.51 -5.03
C LEU A 84 -6.59 14.39 -4.09
N LEU A 85 -6.63 14.12 -2.78
CA LEU A 85 -5.81 14.83 -1.80
C LEU A 85 -4.31 14.57 -1.99
N ASP A 86 -3.90 13.34 -2.28
CA ASP A 86 -2.50 13.02 -2.60
C ASP A 86 -2.02 13.77 -3.86
N CYS A 87 -2.89 13.93 -4.88
CA CYS A 87 -2.61 14.75 -6.05
C CYS A 87 -2.35 16.21 -5.64
N ALA A 88 -3.26 16.80 -4.89
CA ALA A 88 -3.16 18.20 -4.43
C ALA A 88 -1.89 18.44 -3.60
N GLN A 89 -1.61 17.57 -2.64
CA GLN A 89 -0.46 17.68 -1.75
C GLN A 89 0.89 17.44 -2.45
N SER A 90 0.90 16.87 -3.65
CA SER A 90 2.12 16.75 -4.44
C SER A 90 2.59 18.10 -5.04
N PHE A 91 1.72 19.12 -5.04
CA PHE A 91 2.01 20.45 -5.58
C PHE A 91 2.07 21.56 -4.53
N SER A 92 1.37 21.41 -3.42
CA SER A 92 1.37 22.41 -2.34
C SER A 92 1.25 21.74 -0.97
N PRO A 93 1.95 22.23 0.06
CA PRO A 93 1.73 21.80 1.45
C PRO A 93 0.42 22.34 2.03
N CYS A 94 -0.11 23.44 1.48
CA CYS A 94 -1.34 24.07 1.94
C CYS A 94 -2.52 23.62 1.08
N VAL A 95 -3.18 22.55 1.50
CA VAL A 95 -4.35 21.96 0.81
C VAL A 95 -5.54 21.99 1.74
N GLU A 96 -6.68 22.46 1.22
CA GLU A 96 -7.99 22.36 1.89
C GLU A 96 -8.82 21.25 1.25
N ASP A 97 -9.39 20.39 2.10
CA ASP A 97 -10.40 19.42 1.72
C ASP A 97 -11.78 20.11 1.70
N ALA A 98 -12.13 20.69 0.56
CA ALA A 98 -13.36 21.46 0.43
C ALA A 98 -14.60 20.55 0.36
N ALA A 99 -14.51 19.45 -0.41
CA ALA A 99 -15.57 18.45 -0.53
C ALA A 99 -14.97 17.10 -0.97
N CYS A 100 -15.73 16.01 -0.89
CA CYS A 100 -15.27 14.68 -1.30
C CYS A 100 -14.74 14.60 -2.74
N ASN A 101 -15.12 15.54 -3.60
CA ASN A 101 -14.75 15.64 -5.01
C ASN A 101 -13.93 16.91 -5.33
N THR A 102 -13.61 17.74 -4.34
CA THR A 102 -13.01 19.07 -4.55
C THR A 102 -11.86 19.30 -3.56
N ALA A 103 -10.68 19.55 -4.08
CA ALA A 103 -9.51 19.97 -3.31
C ALA A 103 -9.04 21.36 -3.74
N LEU A 104 -8.69 22.19 -2.77
CA LEU A 104 -8.16 23.53 -2.98
C LEU A 104 -6.71 23.61 -2.52
N LEU A 105 -5.87 24.32 -3.28
CA LEU A 105 -4.44 24.49 -3.03
C LEU A 105 -4.08 25.97 -3.01
N ASP A 106 -3.22 26.38 -2.09
CA ASP A 106 -2.49 27.64 -2.18
C ASP A 106 -1.18 27.41 -2.95
N LEU A 107 -1.01 28.11 -4.05
CA LEU A 107 0.18 28.03 -4.91
C LEU A 107 1.17 29.18 -4.67
N ALA A 108 1.03 29.94 -3.58
CA ALA A 108 1.95 31.02 -3.25
C ALA A 108 3.40 30.49 -3.11
N GLY A 109 4.31 31.05 -3.90
CA GLY A 109 5.72 30.63 -3.91
C GLY A 109 6.03 29.35 -4.71
N MET A 110 5.03 28.61 -5.18
CA MET A 110 5.27 27.36 -5.93
C MET A 110 5.79 27.59 -7.35
N GLU A 111 5.57 28.77 -7.93
CA GLU A 111 6.05 29.10 -9.28
C GLU A 111 7.58 29.00 -9.43
N SER A 112 8.32 29.28 -8.37
CA SER A 112 9.78 29.17 -8.37
C SER A 112 10.28 27.72 -8.40
N LEU A 113 9.47 26.78 -7.96
CA LEU A 113 9.82 25.35 -7.88
C LEU A 113 9.23 24.53 -9.03
N LEU A 114 8.01 24.86 -9.45
CA LEU A 114 7.22 24.03 -10.36
C LEU A 114 7.03 24.67 -11.74
N GLY A 115 7.51 25.94 -11.93
CA GLY A 115 7.34 26.67 -13.18
C GLY A 115 6.08 27.56 -13.21
N PRO A 116 5.76 28.16 -14.37
CA PRO A 116 4.67 29.12 -14.51
C PRO A 116 3.30 28.47 -14.28
N LEU A 117 2.34 29.26 -13.80
CA LEU A 117 0.97 28.79 -13.46
C LEU A 117 0.30 27.93 -14.54
N PRO A 118 0.41 28.22 -15.85
CA PRO A 118 -0.18 27.35 -16.87
C PRO A 118 0.41 25.94 -16.93
N GLU A 119 1.69 25.80 -16.62
CA GLU A 119 2.36 24.49 -16.55
C GLU A 119 1.97 23.74 -15.29
N ILE A 120 1.89 24.43 -14.15
CA ILE A 120 1.39 23.86 -12.90
C ILE A 120 -0.04 23.33 -13.07
N ALA A 121 -0.90 24.09 -13.72
CA ALA A 121 -2.29 23.70 -13.96
C ALA A 121 -2.41 22.44 -14.84
N ARG A 122 -1.59 22.34 -15.90
CA ARG A 122 -1.53 21.14 -16.74
C ARG A 122 -0.97 19.95 -15.96
N ALA A 123 0.12 20.16 -15.23
CA ALA A 123 0.74 19.12 -14.41
C ALA A 123 -0.20 18.58 -13.33
N LEU A 124 -1.04 19.42 -12.72
CA LEU A 124 -2.11 19.01 -11.81
C LEU A 124 -3.15 18.12 -12.51
N HIS A 125 -3.61 18.53 -13.69
CA HIS A 125 -4.55 17.74 -14.48
C HIS A 125 -3.97 16.39 -14.89
N ASP A 126 -2.74 16.37 -15.40
CA ASP A 126 -2.07 15.14 -15.84
C ASP A 126 -1.79 14.20 -14.65
N ARG A 127 -1.43 14.77 -13.50
CA ARG A 127 -1.24 13.99 -12.26
C ARG A 127 -2.54 13.34 -11.79
N ALA A 128 -3.65 14.08 -11.82
CA ALA A 128 -4.97 13.53 -11.50
C ALA A 128 -5.33 12.39 -12.47
N ALA A 129 -5.05 12.53 -13.76
CA ALA A 129 -5.28 11.50 -14.77
C ALA A 129 -4.43 10.23 -14.52
N ILE A 130 -3.16 10.38 -14.13
CA ILE A 130 -2.28 9.25 -13.73
C ILE A 130 -2.87 8.52 -12.51
N LEU A 131 -3.48 9.23 -11.57
CA LEU A 131 -4.16 8.65 -10.40
C LEU A 131 -5.53 8.06 -10.73
N GLY A 132 -5.93 8.08 -12.01
CA GLY A 132 -7.20 7.52 -12.49
C GLY A 132 -8.40 8.44 -12.35
N LEU A 133 -8.18 9.72 -11.99
CA LEU A 133 -9.22 10.72 -11.79
C LEU A 133 -9.31 11.65 -13.02
N ASN A 134 -10.52 11.76 -13.57
CA ASN A 134 -10.79 12.75 -14.62
C ASN A 134 -11.21 14.06 -13.93
N ALA A 135 -10.28 14.97 -13.76
CA ALA A 135 -10.46 16.17 -12.96
C ALA A 135 -10.41 17.44 -13.81
N ASN A 136 -11.24 18.42 -13.42
CA ASN A 136 -11.17 19.80 -13.89
C ASN A 136 -10.25 20.59 -12.97
N VAL A 137 -9.38 21.40 -13.54
CA VAL A 137 -8.44 22.25 -12.79
C VAL A 137 -8.70 23.71 -13.13
N ALA A 138 -8.92 24.53 -12.11
CA ALA A 138 -9.05 25.96 -12.30
C ALA A 138 -8.11 26.76 -11.37
N LEU A 139 -7.47 27.79 -11.91
CA LEU A 139 -6.62 28.72 -11.18
C LEU A 139 -7.27 30.10 -11.13
N ALA A 140 -7.27 30.73 -9.96
CA ALA A 140 -7.78 32.07 -9.74
C ALA A 140 -7.04 32.81 -8.62
N SER A 141 -7.37 34.10 -8.45
CA SER A 141 -6.78 34.97 -7.42
C SER A 141 -7.29 34.69 -6.01
N ASN A 142 -8.44 34.00 -5.88
CA ASN A 142 -9.03 33.64 -4.60
C ASN A 142 -9.64 32.23 -4.64
N PRO A 143 -9.81 31.56 -3.48
CA PRO A 143 -10.28 30.17 -3.37
C PRO A 143 -11.66 29.96 -4.00
N ASP A 144 -12.63 30.82 -3.68
CA ASP A 144 -14.02 30.65 -4.13
C ASP A 144 -14.18 30.80 -5.64
N THR A 145 -13.43 31.73 -6.24
CA THR A 145 -13.39 31.87 -7.70
C THR A 145 -12.78 30.65 -8.38
N ALA A 146 -11.73 30.06 -7.79
CA ALA A 146 -11.15 28.83 -8.30
C ALA A 146 -12.15 27.66 -8.28
N VAL A 147 -12.92 27.52 -7.19
CA VAL A 147 -13.99 26.51 -7.09
C VAL A 147 -15.06 26.74 -8.16
N LEU A 148 -15.62 27.95 -8.24
CA LEU A 148 -16.67 28.27 -9.22
C LEU A 148 -16.20 28.05 -10.67
N ALA A 149 -14.95 28.37 -10.96
CA ALA A 149 -14.36 28.14 -12.26
C ALA A 149 -14.18 26.66 -12.57
N ALA A 150 -13.70 25.85 -11.62
CA ALA A 150 -13.52 24.40 -11.79
C ALA A 150 -14.88 23.69 -12.02
N HIS A 151 -15.92 24.15 -11.33
CA HIS A 151 -17.26 23.58 -11.43
C HIS A 151 -18.01 24.01 -12.71
N GLY A 152 -17.79 25.24 -13.16
CA GLY A 152 -18.65 25.83 -14.20
C GLY A 152 -17.96 26.12 -15.53
N LEU A 153 -16.67 26.47 -15.56
CA LEU A 153 -15.95 26.85 -16.77
C LEU A 153 -15.18 25.72 -17.42
N CYS A 154 -14.82 24.70 -16.65
CA CYS A 154 -14.16 23.52 -17.18
C CYS A 154 -15.16 22.53 -17.79
N ASP A 155 -14.69 21.69 -18.70
CA ASP A 155 -15.54 20.77 -19.44
C ASP A 155 -15.89 19.55 -18.61
N ALA A 156 -17.05 19.56 -18.01
CA ALA A 156 -17.68 18.36 -17.52
C ALA A 156 -19.19 18.45 -17.58
N GLY A 157 -19.71 18.07 -18.65
CA GLY A 157 -20.97 17.42 -18.94
C GLY A 157 -22.28 17.81 -18.25
N LEU A 158 -22.30 18.25 -17.03
CA LEU A 158 -23.55 18.41 -16.26
C LEU A 158 -24.29 19.71 -16.53
N TRP A 159 -23.62 20.78 -16.87
CA TRP A 159 -24.25 22.10 -17.05
C TRP A 159 -24.28 22.58 -18.50
N GLY A 160 -23.58 21.91 -19.41
CA GLY A 160 -23.27 22.39 -20.76
C GLY A 160 -24.30 22.10 -21.84
N ARG A 161 -25.34 21.27 -21.61
CA ARG A 161 -26.26 20.85 -22.68
C ARG A 161 -27.49 21.70 -22.89
N GLY A 162 -27.75 22.66 -22.02
CA GLY A 162 -28.98 23.43 -22.09
C GLY A 162 -28.87 24.86 -22.54
N LEU A 163 -27.72 25.50 -22.59
CA LEU A 163 -27.61 26.95 -22.71
C LEU A 163 -26.56 27.50 -23.70
N CYS A 164 -25.72 26.66 -24.31
CA CYS A 164 -24.82 27.13 -25.35
C CYS A 164 -25.29 26.63 -26.73
N GLY A 165 -25.76 27.55 -27.53
CA GLY A 165 -26.08 27.33 -28.94
C GLY A 165 -24.90 26.73 -29.68
N ALA A 166 -25.16 26.00 -30.78
CA ALA A 166 -24.27 25.21 -31.59
C ALA A 166 -22.99 25.93 -32.02
N GLY A 167 -22.02 25.94 -31.14
CA GLY A 167 -20.64 26.32 -31.43
C GLY A 167 -19.72 25.34 -30.66
N THR A 168 -19.00 24.55 -31.38
CA THR A 168 -17.97 23.60 -30.90
C THR A 168 -16.86 24.33 -30.15
N LEU A 169 -17.13 24.77 -28.92
CA LEU A 169 -16.08 25.14 -27.97
C LEU A 169 -15.73 23.89 -27.19
N THR A 170 -14.63 23.24 -27.56
CA THR A 170 -13.94 22.29 -26.70
C THR A 170 -13.54 23.04 -25.43
N ARG A 171 -14.31 22.88 -24.37
CA ARG A 171 -13.98 23.43 -23.05
C ARG A 171 -12.71 22.70 -22.59
N ALA A 172 -11.71 23.47 -22.21
CA ALA A 172 -10.47 22.93 -21.71
C ALA A 172 -10.69 22.38 -20.28
N ALA A 173 -10.16 21.22 -19.98
CA ALA A 173 -10.14 20.67 -18.62
C ALA A 173 -9.35 21.56 -17.63
N VAL A 174 -8.62 22.54 -18.14
CA VAL A 174 -7.82 23.52 -17.38
C VAL A 174 -8.30 24.92 -17.72
N THR A 175 -8.62 25.71 -16.69
CA THR A 175 -9.07 27.10 -16.81
C THR A 175 -8.22 28.01 -15.91
N ILE A 176 -7.75 29.12 -16.44
CA ILE A 176 -6.99 30.14 -15.68
C ILE A 176 -7.71 31.47 -15.78
N ILE A 177 -8.03 32.04 -14.62
CA ILE A 177 -8.66 33.37 -14.52
C ILE A 177 -7.59 34.37 -14.10
N PRO A 178 -7.22 35.33 -14.99
CA PRO A 178 -6.30 36.39 -14.62
C PRO A 178 -6.88 37.30 -13.53
N PRO A 179 -6.06 37.84 -12.62
CA PRO A 179 -6.51 38.78 -11.60
C PRO A 179 -7.24 39.99 -12.23
N GLY A 180 -8.36 40.38 -11.64
CA GLY A 180 -9.22 41.48 -12.11
C GLY A 180 -10.19 41.13 -13.23
N LYS A 181 -10.19 39.89 -13.75
CA LYS A 181 -11.16 39.39 -14.75
C LYS A 181 -12.14 38.37 -14.22
N GLU A 182 -12.24 38.24 -12.90
CA GLU A 182 -13.05 37.22 -12.22
C GLU A 182 -14.53 37.37 -12.57
N ALA A 183 -15.11 38.57 -12.39
CA ALA A 183 -16.50 38.84 -12.66
C ALA A 183 -16.89 38.65 -14.16
N GLU A 184 -15.98 39.01 -15.08
CA GLU A 184 -16.16 38.83 -16.52
C GLU A 184 -16.21 37.33 -16.86
N ARG A 185 -15.24 36.58 -16.38
CA ARG A 185 -15.12 35.14 -16.68
C ARG A 185 -16.22 34.29 -16.03
N LEU A 186 -16.55 34.59 -14.79
CA LEU A 186 -17.62 33.88 -14.07
C LEU A 186 -19.02 34.28 -14.57
N GLY A 187 -19.18 35.46 -15.16
CA GLY A 187 -20.46 36.06 -15.49
C GLY A 187 -21.42 35.21 -16.33
N SER A 188 -20.87 34.38 -17.22
CA SER A 188 -21.67 33.48 -18.07
C SER A 188 -22.24 32.25 -17.34
N LEU A 189 -21.77 31.98 -16.13
CA LEU A 189 -22.19 30.81 -15.37
C LEU A 189 -23.62 30.92 -14.85
N PRO A 190 -24.39 29.82 -14.83
CA PRO A 190 -25.72 29.78 -14.24
C PRO A 190 -25.63 29.88 -12.71
N LEU A 191 -26.64 30.46 -12.07
CA LEU A 191 -26.69 30.61 -10.60
C LEU A 191 -26.55 29.29 -9.83
N LYS A 192 -26.97 28.19 -10.43
CA LYS A 192 -26.89 26.86 -9.80
C LYS A 192 -25.47 26.48 -9.38
N VAL A 193 -24.43 27.03 -10.04
CA VAL A 193 -23.04 26.77 -9.71
C VAL A 193 -22.68 27.26 -8.30
N LEU A 194 -23.31 28.33 -7.80
CA LEU A 194 -23.12 28.85 -6.44
C LEU A 194 -23.55 27.87 -5.34
N PHE A 195 -24.37 26.88 -5.68
CA PHE A 195 -24.98 25.94 -4.76
C PHE A 195 -24.53 24.48 -5.04
N ALA A 196 -23.62 24.27 -5.97
CA ALA A 196 -23.20 22.95 -6.43
C ALA A 196 -22.40 22.16 -5.37
N ASP A 197 -21.88 22.83 -4.35
CA ASP A 197 -20.85 22.28 -3.47
C ASP A 197 -21.27 22.15 -2.00
N GLN A 198 -22.42 21.54 -1.75
CA GLN A 198 -22.81 21.24 -0.37
C GLN A 198 -22.78 19.73 -0.08
N GLY A 199 -21.62 19.13 -0.34
CA GLY A 199 -21.40 17.69 -0.36
C GLY A 199 -20.97 17.02 0.96
N LYS A 200 -21.44 17.44 2.14
CA LYS A 200 -21.30 16.60 3.36
C LYS A 200 -22.64 16.02 3.78
N GLU A 201 -22.69 14.71 4.01
CA GLU A 201 -23.88 13.95 4.43
C GLU A 201 -24.28 14.27 5.87
N ASP A 202 -25.03 15.35 6.10
CA ASP A 202 -25.58 15.65 7.43
C ASP A 202 -27.02 16.15 7.33
N GLN A 203 -27.90 15.78 8.26
CA GLN A 203 -29.31 16.15 8.24
C GLN A 203 -29.57 17.68 8.22
N ARG A 204 -28.64 18.47 8.74
CA ARG A 204 -28.66 19.95 8.62
C ARG A 204 -28.65 20.45 7.18
N LYS A 205 -28.18 19.66 6.23
CA LYS A 205 -28.01 20.01 4.83
C LYS A 205 -29.26 19.82 3.96
N GLU A 206 -30.17 18.99 4.38
CA GLU A 206 -31.48 18.94 3.70
C GLU A 206 -32.24 20.27 3.83
N GLU A 207 -32.11 20.96 4.96
CA GLU A 207 -32.68 22.29 5.16
C GLU A 207 -31.91 23.33 4.34
N GLU A 208 -30.59 23.29 4.34
CA GLU A 208 -29.74 24.17 3.52
C GLU A 208 -30.00 23.97 2.01
N LYS A 209 -30.13 22.73 1.54
CA LYS A 209 -30.50 22.41 0.15
C LYS A 209 -31.87 22.96 -0.21
N LYS A 210 -32.86 22.84 0.68
CA LYS A 210 -34.21 23.40 0.49
C LYS A 210 -34.18 24.93 0.45
N GLU A 211 -33.35 25.54 1.31
CA GLU A 211 -33.18 27.00 1.32
C GLU A 211 -32.49 27.49 0.05
N ALA A 212 -31.41 26.81 -0.39
CA ALA A 212 -30.73 27.08 -1.66
C ALA A 212 -31.69 26.96 -2.86
N ALA A 213 -32.52 25.91 -2.89
CA ALA A 213 -33.53 25.73 -3.93
C ALA A 213 -34.57 26.87 -3.95
N ARG A 214 -35.03 27.32 -2.77
CA ARG A 214 -35.96 28.48 -2.65
C ARG A 214 -35.29 29.76 -3.13
N LEU A 215 -34.03 29.99 -2.83
CA LEU A 215 -33.26 31.15 -3.27
C LEU A 215 -33.11 31.16 -4.79
N ILE A 216 -32.74 30.00 -5.38
CA ILE A 216 -32.65 29.85 -6.85
C ILE A 216 -33.98 30.14 -7.51
N ASP A 217 -35.09 29.58 -7.00
CA ASP A 217 -36.43 29.82 -7.52
C ASP A 217 -36.83 31.29 -7.41
N THR A 218 -36.50 31.95 -6.30
CA THR A 218 -36.76 33.38 -6.10
C THR A 218 -36.01 34.26 -7.09
N LEU A 219 -34.71 33.97 -7.30
CA LEU A 219 -33.86 34.69 -8.24
C LEU A 219 -34.29 34.44 -9.70
N ASP A 220 -34.70 33.19 -10.03
CA ASP A 220 -35.22 32.87 -11.37
C ASP A 220 -36.53 33.62 -11.68
N ARG A 221 -37.43 33.73 -10.69
CA ARG A 221 -38.65 34.56 -10.80
C ARG A 221 -38.37 36.05 -11.03
N TRP A 222 -37.24 36.56 -10.52
CA TRP A 222 -36.77 37.91 -10.80
C TRP A 222 -36.05 38.04 -12.15
N GLY A 223 -35.95 36.98 -12.94
CA GLY A 223 -35.27 36.92 -14.22
C GLY A 223 -33.74 36.85 -14.13
N ILE A 224 -33.20 36.61 -12.92
CA ILE A 224 -31.77 36.53 -12.67
C ILE A 224 -31.36 35.07 -12.83
N ARG A 225 -30.66 34.75 -13.92
CA ARG A 225 -30.25 33.36 -14.26
C ARG A 225 -28.77 33.13 -14.31
N THR A 226 -27.97 34.21 -14.39
CA THR A 226 -26.52 34.16 -14.52
C THR A 226 -25.82 34.92 -13.41
N LEU A 227 -24.57 34.59 -13.16
CA LEU A 227 -23.73 35.31 -12.18
C LEU A 227 -23.55 36.77 -12.56
N HIS A 228 -23.47 37.11 -13.86
CA HIS A 228 -23.39 38.49 -14.34
C HIS A 228 -24.65 39.30 -13.91
N ALA A 229 -25.82 38.72 -14.09
CA ALA A 229 -27.08 39.39 -13.71
C ALA A 229 -27.16 39.64 -12.19
N LEU A 230 -26.69 38.68 -11.37
CA LEU A 230 -26.60 38.81 -9.92
C LEU A 230 -25.58 39.85 -9.49
N ALA A 231 -24.40 39.84 -10.12
CA ALA A 231 -23.29 40.78 -9.83
C ALA A 231 -23.66 42.24 -10.14
N ALA A 232 -24.52 42.46 -11.15
CA ALA A 232 -24.98 43.80 -11.59
C ALA A 232 -26.03 44.42 -10.67
N LEU A 233 -26.68 43.67 -9.77
CA LEU A 233 -27.71 44.19 -8.88
C LEU A 233 -27.15 45.24 -7.91
N PRO A 234 -27.97 46.26 -7.52
CA PRO A 234 -27.61 47.18 -6.44
C PRO A 234 -27.52 46.43 -5.10
N SER A 235 -26.39 46.57 -4.41
CA SER A 235 -26.11 45.83 -3.16
C SER A 235 -27.10 46.16 -2.05
N ILE A 236 -27.56 47.44 -1.98
CA ILE A 236 -28.55 47.88 -0.98
C ILE A 236 -29.87 47.14 -1.18
N ALA A 237 -30.43 47.16 -2.40
CA ALA A 237 -31.71 46.50 -2.72
C ALA A 237 -31.62 44.98 -2.54
N LEU A 238 -30.47 44.38 -2.80
CA LEU A 238 -30.23 42.96 -2.56
C LEU A 238 -30.19 42.63 -1.07
N SER A 239 -29.53 43.48 -0.26
CA SER A 239 -29.46 43.34 1.20
C SER A 239 -30.85 43.48 1.85
N GLU A 240 -31.69 44.41 1.40
CA GLU A 240 -33.04 44.59 1.90
C GLU A 240 -33.94 43.37 1.66
N ARG A 241 -33.74 42.63 0.55
CA ARG A 241 -34.58 41.50 0.16
C ARG A 241 -34.05 40.13 0.61
N LEU A 242 -32.77 39.92 0.55
CA LEU A 242 -32.13 38.64 0.84
C LEU A 242 -31.13 38.70 2.02
N GLY A 243 -31.02 39.85 2.68
CA GLY A 243 -30.13 40.02 3.82
C GLY A 243 -28.65 39.81 3.48
N GLN A 244 -27.88 39.39 4.48
CA GLN A 244 -26.45 39.11 4.35
C GLN A 244 -26.13 37.97 3.38
N GLN A 245 -27.04 37.02 3.25
CA GLN A 245 -26.86 35.89 2.33
C GLN A 245 -26.86 36.37 0.86
N GLY A 246 -27.74 37.31 0.51
CA GLY A 246 -27.77 37.92 -0.82
C GLY A 246 -26.45 38.65 -1.14
N LEU A 247 -25.91 39.42 -0.18
CA LEU A 247 -24.64 40.10 -0.35
C LEU A 247 -23.46 39.13 -0.53
N ARG A 248 -23.45 38.04 0.23
CA ARG A 248 -22.43 36.99 0.09
C ARG A 248 -22.50 36.36 -1.31
N LEU A 249 -23.66 35.99 -1.79
CA LEU A 249 -23.87 35.46 -3.15
C LEU A 249 -23.39 36.44 -4.23
N GLN A 250 -23.66 37.74 -4.04
CA GLN A 250 -23.21 38.78 -4.96
C GLN A 250 -21.68 38.91 -4.95
N GLN A 251 -21.03 38.84 -3.78
CA GLN A 251 -19.58 38.86 -3.67
C GLN A 251 -18.97 37.65 -4.38
N LEU A 252 -19.55 36.46 -4.21
CA LEU A 252 -19.13 35.27 -4.94
C LEU A 252 -19.27 35.43 -6.45
N ALA A 253 -20.42 35.97 -6.91
CA ALA A 253 -20.69 36.22 -8.33
C ALA A 253 -19.72 37.25 -8.94
N ARG A 254 -19.26 38.23 -8.16
CA ARG A 254 -18.23 39.20 -8.56
C ARG A 254 -16.82 38.66 -8.49
N GLY A 255 -16.60 37.46 -7.92
CA GLY A 255 -15.26 36.94 -7.64
C GLY A 255 -14.50 37.76 -6.59
N ALA A 256 -15.22 38.51 -5.75
CA ALA A 256 -14.65 39.40 -4.72
C ALA A 256 -14.76 38.81 -3.31
N ALA A 257 -15.17 37.56 -3.15
CA ALA A 257 -15.20 36.88 -1.88
C ALA A 257 -13.75 36.70 -1.35
N SER A 258 -13.56 37.03 -0.07
CA SER A 258 -12.29 36.88 0.60
C SER A 258 -12.45 35.92 1.76
N ARG A 259 -11.99 34.69 1.60
CA ARG A 259 -11.83 33.73 2.69
C ARG A 259 -10.41 33.21 2.72
N THR A 260 -9.97 32.81 3.89
CA THR A 260 -8.72 32.09 4.08
C THR A 260 -8.94 30.61 3.80
N LEU A 261 -7.94 29.98 3.17
CA LEU A 261 -7.89 28.53 3.00
C LEU A 261 -7.69 27.86 4.37
N VAL A 262 -8.41 26.80 4.65
CA VAL A 262 -8.26 26.01 5.88
C VAL A 262 -7.47 24.76 5.55
N PRO A 263 -6.15 24.74 5.79
CA PRO A 263 -5.32 23.61 5.41
C PRO A 263 -5.63 22.39 6.28
N ILE A 264 -5.57 21.23 5.66
CA ILE A 264 -5.65 19.93 6.35
C ILE A 264 -4.27 19.28 6.48
N GLU A 265 -4.03 18.60 7.60
CA GLU A 265 -2.97 17.62 7.70
C GLU A 265 -3.50 16.29 7.19
N ALA A 266 -3.21 15.94 5.94
CA ALA A 266 -3.65 14.65 5.42
C ALA A 266 -2.84 13.52 6.06
N PRO A 267 -3.50 12.51 6.61
CA PRO A 267 -2.83 11.34 7.14
C PRO A 267 -2.12 10.59 5.99
N LEU A 268 -0.93 10.06 6.28
CA LEU A 268 -0.17 9.23 5.33
C LEU A 268 -0.76 7.81 5.28
N ILE A 269 -2.01 7.70 4.85
CA ILE A 269 -2.75 6.44 4.74
C ILE A 269 -2.90 6.09 3.26
N PHE A 270 -2.27 4.99 2.86
CA PHE A 270 -2.31 4.48 1.50
C PHE A 270 -3.02 3.14 1.48
N GLU A 271 -4.33 3.20 1.30
CA GLU A 271 -5.22 2.04 1.28
C GLU A 271 -6.10 2.08 0.04
N GLU A 272 -6.28 0.93 -0.57
CA GLU A 272 -7.21 0.71 -1.67
C GLU A 272 -8.06 -0.51 -1.35
N ALA A 273 -9.35 -0.44 -1.64
CA ALA A 273 -10.27 -1.53 -1.38
C ALA A 273 -11.26 -1.70 -2.53
N VAL A 274 -11.65 -2.93 -2.76
CA VAL A 274 -12.70 -3.27 -3.73
C VAL A 274 -13.62 -4.31 -3.14
N GLU A 275 -14.92 -4.10 -3.32
CA GLU A 275 -15.96 -5.07 -3.05
C GLU A 275 -16.34 -5.76 -4.36
N LEU A 276 -16.35 -7.08 -4.36
CA LEU A 276 -16.55 -7.88 -5.56
C LEU A 276 -18.05 -8.16 -5.75
N GLU A 277 -18.52 -8.04 -6.98
CA GLU A 277 -19.90 -8.38 -7.35
C GLU A 277 -20.14 -9.90 -7.22
N TYR A 278 -19.12 -10.69 -7.58
CA TYR A 278 -19.13 -12.15 -7.46
C TYR A 278 -17.93 -12.61 -6.66
N PRO A 279 -18.10 -13.57 -5.72
CA PRO A 279 -16.99 -14.08 -4.93
C PRO A 279 -15.92 -14.74 -5.80
N ILE A 280 -14.66 -14.44 -5.54
CA ILE A 280 -13.50 -15.02 -6.23
C ILE A 280 -12.97 -16.22 -5.43
N VAL A 281 -12.79 -17.35 -6.12
CA VAL A 281 -12.23 -18.59 -5.56
C VAL A 281 -10.81 -18.85 -6.09
N LEU A 282 -10.55 -18.50 -7.35
CA LEU A 282 -9.28 -18.77 -8.03
C LEU A 282 -8.28 -17.65 -7.84
N LEU A 283 -6.99 -18.00 -7.77
CA LEU A 283 -5.92 -17.03 -7.58
C LEU A 283 -5.64 -16.17 -8.83
N GLU A 284 -5.96 -16.66 -10.04
CA GLU A 284 -5.73 -15.90 -11.28
C GLU A 284 -6.61 -14.65 -11.40
N PRO A 285 -7.95 -14.73 -11.23
CA PRO A 285 -8.79 -13.52 -11.17
C PRO A 285 -8.40 -12.58 -10.01
N LEU A 286 -8.04 -13.16 -8.85
CA LEU A 286 -7.56 -12.37 -7.70
C LEU A 286 -6.29 -11.58 -8.05
N ALA A 287 -5.35 -12.20 -8.76
CA ALA A 287 -4.11 -11.56 -9.17
C ALA A 287 -4.35 -10.34 -10.09
N PHE A 288 -5.36 -10.41 -10.95
CA PHE A 288 -5.74 -9.29 -11.81
C PHE A 288 -6.24 -8.09 -11.00
N VAL A 289 -7.10 -8.34 -10.01
CA VAL A 289 -7.61 -7.28 -9.13
C VAL A 289 -6.48 -6.72 -8.25
N LEU A 290 -5.63 -7.58 -7.68
CA LEU A 290 -4.48 -7.16 -6.86
C LEU A 290 -3.49 -6.31 -7.66
N ASN A 291 -3.20 -6.66 -8.93
CA ASN A 291 -2.32 -5.84 -9.77
C ASN A 291 -2.82 -4.41 -9.89
N ARG A 292 -4.11 -4.24 -10.12
CA ARG A 292 -4.75 -2.93 -10.23
C ARG A 292 -4.64 -2.13 -8.93
N LEU A 293 -4.96 -2.74 -7.79
CA LEU A 293 -4.85 -2.07 -6.49
C LEU A 293 -3.39 -1.67 -6.18
N LEU A 294 -2.43 -2.52 -6.55
CA LEU A 294 -1.01 -2.23 -6.40
C LEU A 294 -0.56 -1.06 -7.28
N GLU A 295 -1.00 -1.01 -8.53
CA GLU A 295 -0.72 0.12 -9.43
C GLU A 295 -1.28 1.44 -8.87
N GLN A 296 -2.50 1.42 -8.33
CA GLN A 296 -3.13 2.60 -7.71
C GLN A 296 -2.38 3.07 -6.46
N ILE A 297 -2.02 2.17 -5.55
CA ILE A 297 -1.25 2.50 -4.35
C ILE A 297 0.14 3.03 -4.71
N CYS A 298 0.83 2.39 -5.65
CA CYS A 298 2.15 2.83 -6.09
C CYS A 298 2.11 4.20 -6.78
N ALA A 299 1.08 4.48 -7.58
CA ALA A 299 0.89 5.78 -8.19
C ALA A 299 0.66 6.90 -7.15
N ARG A 300 -0.15 6.62 -6.10
CA ARG A 300 -0.37 7.55 -4.97
C ARG A 300 0.93 7.81 -4.19
N LEU A 301 1.66 6.76 -3.84
CA LEU A 301 2.95 6.88 -3.14
C LEU A 301 3.98 7.64 -3.97
N ALA A 302 4.07 7.34 -5.28
CA ALA A 302 4.95 8.05 -6.20
C ALA A 302 4.62 9.55 -6.28
N SER A 303 3.32 9.92 -6.26
CA SER A 303 2.91 11.33 -6.26
C SER A 303 3.41 12.10 -5.03
N ARG A 304 3.57 11.41 -3.90
CA ARG A 304 4.08 11.96 -2.63
C ARG A 304 5.58 11.74 -2.43
N ALA A 305 6.32 11.30 -3.46
CA ALA A 305 7.72 10.92 -3.38
C ALA A 305 8.03 9.91 -2.26
N LEU A 306 7.10 8.97 -2.02
CA LEU A 306 7.21 7.90 -1.04
C LEU A 306 7.34 6.54 -1.74
N ALA A 307 7.80 5.55 -1.00
CA ALA A 307 7.91 4.16 -1.42
C ALA A 307 7.23 3.24 -0.40
N VAL A 308 7.04 1.97 -0.76
CA VAL A 308 6.42 0.93 0.08
C VAL A 308 7.49 0.26 0.93
N GLN A 309 7.35 0.26 2.26
CA GLN A 309 8.16 -0.51 3.20
C GLN A 309 7.47 -1.83 3.57
N GLY A 310 6.15 -1.87 3.57
CA GLY A 310 5.36 -3.05 3.86
C GLY A 310 4.00 -3.00 3.17
N LEU A 311 3.42 -4.16 2.92
CA LEU A 311 2.08 -4.33 2.39
C LEU A 311 1.26 -5.18 3.34
N ARG A 312 0.02 -4.80 3.56
CA ARG A 312 -0.96 -5.59 4.30
C ARG A 312 -2.15 -5.88 3.40
N LEU A 313 -2.37 -7.15 3.13
CA LEU A 313 -3.53 -7.65 2.40
C LEU A 313 -4.55 -8.20 3.40
N THR A 314 -5.78 -7.73 3.33
CA THR A 314 -6.92 -8.25 4.09
C THR A 314 -7.99 -8.70 3.11
N LEU A 315 -8.41 -9.95 3.19
CA LEU A 315 -9.47 -10.53 2.39
C LEU A 315 -10.64 -10.86 3.31
N ASP A 316 -11.83 -10.35 2.99
CA ASP A 316 -13.07 -10.77 3.64
C ASP A 316 -13.60 -11.99 2.88
N LEU A 317 -13.79 -13.10 3.60
CA LEU A 317 -14.19 -14.37 3.06
C LEU A 317 -15.69 -14.60 3.25
N GLU A 318 -16.32 -15.25 2.27
CA GLU A 318 -17.71 -15.64 2.37
C GLU A 318 -17.87 -16.76 3.41
N THR A 319 -18.66 -16.50 4.44
CA THR A 319 -18.98 -17.51 5.45
C THR A 319 -20.25 -18.25 5.03
N ARG A 320 -20.16 -19.55 4.76
CA ARG A 320 -21.36 -20.37 4.58
C ARG A 320 -22.14 -20.40 5.90
N PRO A 321 -23.43 -20.06 5.92
CA PRO A 321 -24.23 -20.21 7.13
C PRO A 321 -24.32 -21.68 7.48
N GLN A 322 -23.67 -22.09 8.55
CA GLN A 322 -23.99 -23.36 9.19
C GLN A 322 -25.39 -23.24 9.80
N SER A 323 -26.27 -24.17 9.41
CA SER A 323 -27.65 -24.22 9.85
C SER A 323 -27.77 -24.05 11.38
N ASN A 324 -28.70 -23.18 11.82
CA ASN A 324 -29.25 -23.01 13.18
C ASN A 324 -28.70 -21.92 14.09
N GLN A 325 -28.14 -20.83 13.62
CA GLN A 325 -28.10 -19.62 14.47
C GLN A 325 -28.36 -18.37 13.64
N GLN A 326 -29.41 -17.62 14.01
CA GLN A 326 -29.63 -16.22 13.60
C GLN A 326 -28.54 -15.34 14.23
N SER A 327 -27.32 -15.43 13.76
CA SER A 327 -26.22 -14.57 14.19
C SER A 327 -25.55 -13.96 12.97
N LYS A 328 -25.44 -12.63 13.03
CA LYS A 328 -24.71 -11.70 12.18
C LYS A 328 -23.65 -12.40 11.34
N ILE A 329 -23.67 -12.17 10.03
CA ILE A 329 -22.63 -12.57 9.06
C ILE A 329 -21.28 -12.10 9.61
N ASN A 330 -20.56 -13.01 10.27
CA ASN A 330 -19.18 -12.77 10.69
C ASN A 330 -18.30 -13.15 9.52
N ASN A 331 -18.00 -12.20 8.63
CA ASN A 331 -17.04 -12.41 7.58
C ASN A 331 -15.68 -12.76 8.22
N GLN A 332 -15.19 -13.96 7.95
CA GLN A 332 -13.87 -14.37 8.40
C GLN A 332 -12.84 -13.55 7.63
N LYS A 333 -11.98 -12.82 8.35
CA LYS A 333 -10.90 -12.04 7.75
C LYS A 333 -9.63 -12.87 7.61
N PHE A 334 -9.11 -12.93 6.42
CA PHE A 334 -7.80 -13.50 6.13
C PHE A 334 -6.80 -12.34 5.94
N VAL A 335 -5.79 -12.27 6.80
CA VAL A 335 -4.82 -11.16 6.81
C VAL A 335 -3.42 -11.66 6.52
N ARG A 336 -2.75 -11.02 5.57
CA ARG A 336 -1.35 -11.26 5.23
C ARG A 336 -0.57 -9.95 5.28
N ALA A 337 0.63 -9.99 5.83
CA ALA A 337 1.53 -8.84 5.88
C ALA A 337 2.87 -9.21 5.23
N LEU A 338 3.27 -8.40 4.27
CA LEU A 338 4.54 -8.50 3.57
C LEU A 338 5.41 -7.32 3.96
N ARG A 339 6.55 -7.56 4.59
CA ARG A 339 7.55 -6.51 4.89
C ARG A 339 8.69 -6.61 3.89
N LEU A 340 9.11 -5.48 3.36
CA LEU A 340 10.18 -5.38 2.40
C LEU A 340 11.49 -5.01 3.11
N PRO A 341 12.64 -5.52 2.66
CA PRO A 341 13.95 -5.19 3.25
C PRO A 341 14.35 -3.74 2.96
N LEU A 342 13.94 -3.22 1.82
CA LEU A 342 14.15 -1.83 1.40
C LEU A 342 12.85 -1.24 0.86
N PRO A 343 12.62 0.07 1.05
CA PRO A 343 11.49 0.74 0.43
C PRO A 343 11.60 0.73 -1.10
N MET A 344 10.55 0.30 -1.80
CA MET A 344 10.52 0.22 -3.26
C MET A 344 9.14 0.54 -3.84
N LEU A 345 9.05 0.73 -5.17
CA LEU A 345 7.83 1.09 -5.90
C LEU A 345 7.70 0.25 -7.18
N ASP A 346 7.61 -1.06 -7.06
CA ASP A 346 7.39 -1.96 -8.20
C ASP A 346 6.11 -2.79 -8.02
N PRO A 347 4.98 -2.41 -8.65
CA PRO A 347 3.73 -3.16 -8.56
C PRO A 347 3.85 -4.61 -9.01
N LYS A 348 4.67 -4.88 -10.06
CA LYS A 348 4.83 -6.23 -10.61
C LYS A 348 5.55 -7.15 -9.65
N LEU A 349 6.58 -6.63 -8.98
CA LEU A 349 7.29 -7.37 -7.94
C LEU A 349 6.37 -7.67 -6.76
N PHE A 350 5.61 -6.68 -6.29
CA PHE A 350 4.66 -6.85 -5.19
C PHE A 350 3.60 -7.90 -5.51
N LEU A 351 3.04 -7.86 -6.72
CA LEU A 351 2.10 -8.88 -7.19
C LEU A 351 2.71 -10.28 -7.12
N LYS A 352 3.95 -10.43 -7.59
CA LYS A 352 4.65 -11.71 -7.60
C LYS A 352 4.93 -12.24 -6.19
N LEU A 353 5.30 -11.36 -5.26
CA LEU A 353 5.49 -11.70 -3.85
C LEU A 353 4.17 -12.11 -3.19
N LEU A 354 3.08 -11.38 -3.43
CA LEU A 354 1.76 -11.73 -2.93
C LEU A 354 1.25 -13.05 -3.50
N GLN A 355 1.47 -13.32 -4.80
CA GLN A 355 1.11 -14.60 -5.42
C GLN A 355 1.88 -15.77 -4.78
N LEU A 356 3.17 -15.62 -4.52
CA LEU A 356 3.97 -16.65 -3.84
C LEU A 356 3.45 -16.91 -2.42
N ASP A 357 3.11 -15.86 -1.68
CA ASP A 357 2.57 -15.98 -0.33
C ASP A 357 1.18 -16.63 -0.32
N LEU A 358 0.28 -16.22 -1.21
CA LEU A 358 -1.06 -16.78 -1.33
C LEU A 358 -1.07 -18.23 -1.83
N ASN A 359 -0.12 -18.62 -2.69
CA ASN A 359 0.05 -20.02 -3.10
C ASN A 359 0.51 -20.90 -1.93
N ALA A 360 1.38 -20.37 -1.07
CA ALA A 360 1.82 -21.08 0.15
C ALA A 360 0.74 -21.11 1.23
N HIS A 361 -0.13 -20.10 1.27
CA HIS A 361 -1.18 -19.93 2.28
C HIS A 361 -2.51 -19.53 1.59
N PRO A 362 -3.24 -20.47 1.02
CA PRO A 362 -4.49 -20.17 0.32
C PRO A 362 -5.58 -19.73 1.29
N PRO A 363 -6.48 -18.81 0.91
CA PRO A 363 -7.51 -18.24 1.79
C PRO A 363 -8.66 -19.19 2.11
N GLY A 364 -8.72 -20.38 1.76
CA GLY A 364 -9.64 -21.44 2.21
C GLY A 364 -11.15 -21.25 1.95
N ALA A 365 -11.61 -20.06 1.56
CA ALA A 365 -13.02 -19.74 1.24
C ALA A 365 -13.11 -18.65 0.16
N PRO A 366 -14.28 -18.50 -0.53
CA PRO A 366 -14.48 -17.49 -1.54
C PRO A 366 -14.28 -16.07 -0.99
N ILE A 367 -13.65 -15.20 -1.78
CA ILE A 367 -13.30 -13.82 -1.41
C ILE A 367 -14.41 -12.89 -1.90
N VAL A 368 -14.96 -12.07 -1.01
CA VAL A 368 -16.02 -11.08 -1.32
C VAL A 368 -15.50 -9.66 -1.29
N LYS A 369 -14.43 -9.37 -0.53
CA LYS A 369 -13.84 -8.04 -0.44
C LYS A 369 -12.33 -8.13 -0.29
N ILE A 370 -11.64 -7.22 -0.96
CA ILE A 370 -10.19 -7.12 -0.95
C ILE A 370 -9.81 -5.74 -0.42
N HIS A 371 -8.92 -5.71 0.55
CA HIS A 371 -8.38 -4.51 1.14
C HIS A 371 -6.86 -4.58 1.13
N LEU A 372 -6.20 -3.62 0.54
CA LEU A 372 -4.75 -3.53 0.43
C LEU A 372 -4.28 -2.23 1.04
N ALA A 373 -3.40 -2.31 2.02
CA ALA A 373 -2.77 -1.17 2.68
C ALA A 373 -1.26 -1.20 2.51
N ALA A 374 -0.64 -0.05 2.30
CA ALA A 374 0.80 0.10 2.20
C ALA A 374 1.36 0.93 3.36
N GLU A 375 2.46 0.47 3.93
CA GLU A 375 3.25 1.22 4.91
C GLU A 375 4.22 2.13 4.15
N PRO A 376 4.04 3.48 4.20
CA PRO A 376 4.88 4.41 3.46
C PRO A 376 6.24 4.59 4.11
N ALA A 377 7.28 4.74 3.29
CA ALA A 377 8.62 5.13 3.74
C ALA A 377 9.29 6.05 2.71
N ARG A 378 10.29 6.81 3.14
CA ARG A 378 11.07 7.60 2.20
C ARG A 378 11.92 6.69 1.33
N PRO A 379 11.96 6.89 0.00
CA PRO A 379 12.85 6.15 -0.86
C PRO A 379 14.30 6.39 -0.43
N ARG A 380 15.09 5.33 -0.39
CA ARG A 380 16.52 5.43 -0.12
C ARG A 380 17.25 5.34 -1.45
N PRO A 381 17.81 6.42 -1.99
CA PRO A 381 18.66 6.34 -3.17
C PRO A 381 19.90 5.53 -2.80
N GLY A 382 20.02 4.33 -3.33
CA GLY A 382 21.20 3.52 -3.23
C GLY A 382 22.29 4.07 -4.14
N GLN A 383 23.15 4.98 -3.63
CA GLN A 383 24.35 5.32 -4.34
C GLN A 383 25.35 4.18 -4.16
N ALA A 384 25.52 3.37 -5.20
CA ALA A 384 26.60 2.39 -5.22
C ALA A 384 27.94 3.13 -5.16
N GLY A 385 28.81 2.76 -4.22
CA GLY A 385 30.15 3.32 -4.17
C GLY A 385 30.90 2.97 -5.45
N LEU A 386 31.61 3.94 -6.03
CA LEU A 386 32.34 3.81 -7.30
C LEU A 386 33.31 2.63 -7.33
N PHE A 387 33.78 2.19 -6.18
CA PHE A 387 34.80 1.13 -6.00
C PHE A 387 34.25 -0.14 -5.32
N LEU A 388 32.92 -0.19 -5.05
CA LEU A 388 32.31 -1.39 -4.50
C LEU A 388 31.72 -2.24 -5.64
N PRO A 389 31.86 -3.58 -5.58
CA PRO A 389 31.19 -4.44 -6.54
C PRO A 389 29.69 -4.15 -6.49
N PRO A 390 28.98 -4.20 -7.64
CA PRO A 390 27.56 -3.92 -7.70
C PRO A 390 26.81 -4.88 -6.76
N ALA A 391 26.17 -4.32 -5.73
CA ALA A 391 25.29 -5.12 -4.87
C ALA A 391 24.12 -5.63 -5.74
N PRO A 392 23.60 -6.84 -5.44
CA PRO A 392 22.40 -7.33 -6.13
C PRO A 392 21.29 -6.31 -6.04
N GLU A 393 20.58 -6.06 -7.14
CA GLU A 393 19.40 -5.20 -7.13
C GLU A 393 18.43 -5.69 -6.04
N PRO A 394 17.99 -4.82 -5.13
CA PRO A 394 17.16 -5.23 -3.98
C PRO A 394 15.91 -6.00 -4.38
N GLU A 395 15.33 -5.65 -5.52
CA GLU A 395 14.16 -6.28 -6.09
C GLU A 395 14.41 -7.73 -6.52
N LYS A 396 15.54 -7.98 -7.21
CA LYS A 396 15.92 -9.33 -7.62
C LYS A 396 16.29 -10.20 -6.42
N LEU A 397 16.93 -9.62 -5.41
CA LEU A 397 17.27 -10.31 -4.18
C LEU A 397 16.01 -10.74 -3.43
N GLU A 398 15.05 -9.84 -3.21
CA GLU A 398 13.81 -10.14 -2.50
C GLU A 398 12.99 -11.22 -3.22
N LEU A 399 12.87 -11.13 -4.54
CA LEU A 399 12.20 -12.16 -5.33
C LEU A 399 12.89 -13.54 -5.20
N THR A 400 14.20 -13.56 -5.17
CA THR A 400 14.97 -14.79 -5.02
C THR A 400 14.76 -15.39 -3.64
N LEU A 401 14.83 -14.57 -2.58
CA LEU A 401 14.57 -14.99 -1.20
C LEU A 401 13.14 -15.51 -1.03
N ALA A 402 12.14 -14.83 -1.63
CA ALA A 402 10.74 -15.27 -1.59
C ALA A 402 10.55 -16.62 -2.29
N ARG A 403 11.21 -16.84 -3.45
CA ARG A 403 11.17 -18.14 -4.15
C ARG A 403 11.81 -19.26 -3.33
N ILE A 404 12.95 -18.99 -2.70
CA ILE A 404 13.61 -19.96 -1.82
C ILE A 404 12.71 -20.27 -0.62
N ALA A 405 12.11 -19.24 0.01
CA ALA A 405 11.20 -19.41 1.13
C ALA A 405 9.96 -20.23 0.77
N ALA A 406 9.43 -20.08 -0.44
CA ALA A 406 8.31 -20.89 -0.93
C ALA A 406 8.68 -22.37 -1.10
N LEU A 407 9.94 -22.67 -1.42
CA LEU A 407 10.43 -24.06 -1.59
C LEU A 407 10.78 -24.73 -0.26
N VAL A 408 11.45 -24.03 0.65
CA VAL A 408 11.99 -24.63 1.89
C VAL A 408 11.19 -24.28 3.15
N GLY A 409 10.28 -23.33 3.05
CA GLY A 409 9.46 -22.80 4.16
C GLY A 409 9.97 -21.43 4.66
N VAL A 410 9.03 -20.56 5.02
CA VAL A 410 9.27 -19.14 5.37
C VAL A 410 10.26 -18.98 6.55
N ASN A 411 10.21 -19.90 7.52
CA ASN A 411 11.05 -19.84 8.72
C ASN A 411 12.44 -20.48 8.53
N LYS A 412 12.76 -20.95 7.32
CA LYS A 412 14.04 -21.61 7.01
C LYS A 412 14.97 -20.77 6.16
N VAL A 413 14.57 -19.55 5.82
CA VAL A 413 15.35 -18.61 5.00
C VAL A 413 15.56 -17.31 5.76
N GLY A 414 16.81 -16.91 5.93
CA GLY A 414 17.13 -15.68 6.64
C GLY A 414 18.62 -15.50 6.89
N ALA A 415 18.97 -14.45 7.60
CA ALA A 415 20.30 -14.21 8.13
C ALA A 415 20.43 -14.86 9.51
N LEU A 416 21.58 -15.44 9.77
CA LEU A 416 21.91 -15.98 11.09
C LEU A 416 22.27 -14.84 12.03
N GLU A 417 21.62 -14.80 13.19
CA GLU A 417 21.95 -13.89 14.30
C GLU A 417 22.44 -14.74 15.47
N LEU A 418 23.65 -14.43 15.94
CA LEU A 418 24.20 -15.06 17.14
C LEU A 418 23.42 -14.57 18.36
N LEU A 419 23.04 -15.49 19.22
CA LEU A 419 22.45 -15.18 20.51
C LEU A 419 23.55 -15.00 21.55
N ASP A 420 23.31 -14.17 22.55
CA ASP A 420 24.20 -13.98 23.70
C ASP A 420 24.06 -15.16 24.67
N THR A 421 24.55 -16.31 24.24
CA THR A 421 24.55 -17.56 25.03
C THR A 421 25.78 -18.41 24.65
N HIS A 422 26.25 -19.18 25.61
CA HIS A 422 27.30 -20.20 25.37
C HIS A 422 26.76 -21.49 24.77
N HIS A 423 25.45 -21.59 24.50
CA HIS A 423 24.86 -22.77 23.86
C HIS A 423 25.46 -22.95 22.46
N PRO A 424 25.98 -24.12 22.11
CA PRO A 424 26.64 -24.37 20.81
C PRO A 424 25.77 -24.12 19.57
N GLU A 425 24.46 -24.15 19.75
CA GLU A 425 23.45 -23.79 18.72
C GLU A 425 22.78 -22.44 19.02
N GLY A 426 23.46 -21.54 19.75
CA GLY A 426 22.99 -20.24 20.14
C GLY A 426 22.90 -19.25 18.97
N PHE A 427 22.14 -19.58 17.95
CA PHE A 427 21.79 -18.68 16.86
C PHE A 427 20.31 -18.80 16.52
N ARG A 428 19.75 -17.72 16.00
CA ARG A 428 18.40 -17.71 15.43
C ARG A 428 18.42 -17.26 14.00
N LEU A 429 17.45 -17.70 13.25
CA LEU A 429 17.22 -17.25 11.90
C LEU A 429 16.37 -15.97 11.95
N ARG A 430 16.93 -14.86 11.49
CA ARG A 430 16.24 -13.60 11.33
C ARG A 430 15.97 -13.36 9.86
N ARG A 431 14.82 -12.77 9.52
CA ARG A 431 14.57 -12.38 8.14
C ARG A 431 15.70 -11.51 7.64
N PHE A 432 16.20 -11.81 6.45
CA PHE A 432 17.24 -11.02 5.82
C PHE A 432 16.76 -9.59 5.63
N MET A 433 17.52 -8.64 6.17
CA MET A 433 17.32 -7.20 6.01
C MET A 433 18.59 -6.66 5.39
N ALA A 434 18.52 -6.12 4.19
CA ALA A 434 19.67 -5.45 3.60
C ALA A 434 20.05 -4.25 4.48
N SER A 435 21.12 -4.42 5.25
CA SER A 435 21.63 -3.34 6.10
C SER A 435 22.27 -2.28 5.23
N SER A 436 21.74 -1.07 5.25
CA SER A 436 22.37 0.10 4.65
C SER A 436 23.45 0.74 5.54
N ALA A 437 23.81 0.05 6.62
CA ALA A 437 24.87 0.54 7.49
C ALA A 437 26.22 0.39 6.77
N HIS A 438 26.82 1.49 6.36
CA HIS A 438 28.26 1.55 6.22
C HIS A 438 28.85 1.02 7.53
N PRO A 439 29.85 0.11 7.49
CA PRO A 439 30.52 -0.28 8.72
C PRO A 439 31.01 0.99 9.39
N SER A 440 30.56 1.19 10.64
CA SER A 440 30.98 2.36 11.41
C SER A 440 32.52 2.35 11.45
N GLU A 441 33.16 3.52 11.50
CA GLU A 441 34.63 3.62 11.60
C GLU A 441 35.24 2.75 12.71
N LYS A 442 34.45 2.44 13.75
CA LYS A 442 34.83 1.49 14.81
C LYS A 442 35.03 0.06 14.30
N THR A 443 34.19 -0.41 13.34
CA THR A 443 34.32 -1.75 12.77
C THR A 443 35.49 -1.84 11.78
N LYS A 444 35.83 -0.72 11.11
CA LYS A 444 37.01 -0.64 10.25
C LYS A 444 38.30 -0.72 11.07
N LYS A 445 38.40 0.00 12.20
CA LYS A 445 39.59 -0.06 13.10
C LYS A 445 39.78 -1.45 13.70
N LEU A 446 38.69 -2.12 14.13
CA LEU A 446 38.76 -3.48 14.65
C LEU A 446 39.16 -4.51 13.56
N GLY A 447 38.76 -4.28 12.30
CA GLY A 447 39.11 -5.12 11.17
C GLY A 447 40.57 -4.90 10.69
N GLU A 448 41.08 -3.69 10.83
CA GLU A 448 42.46 -3.37 10.52
C GLU A 448 43.43 -3.85 11.61
N GLU A 449 43.09 -3.69 12.89
CA GLU A 449 43.85 -4.21 14.01
C GLU A 449 43.97 -5.76 13.96
N LYS A 450 42.87 -6.47 13.71
CA LYS A 450 42.90 -7.94 13.52
C LYS A 450 43.69 -8.40 12.28
N LYS A 451 43.70 -7.60 11.20
CA LYS A 451 44.55 -7.92 10.03
C LYS A 451 46.03 -7.69 10.31
N ILE A 452 46.38 -6.72 11.12
CA ILE A 452 47.76 -6.43 11.52
C ILE A 452 48.26 -7.49 12.50
N GLU A 453 47.41 -7.96 13.43
CA GLU A 453 47.74 -9.08 14.31
C GLU A 453 47.88 -10.40 13.55
N ALA A 454 46.93 -10.72 12.65
CA ALA A 454 47.02 -11.92 11.80
C ALA A 454 48.27 -11.91 10.88
N ALA A 455 48.64 -10.74 10.34
CA ALA A 455 49.86 -10.64 9.52
C ALA A 455 51.16 -10.76 10.32
N LYS A 456 51.13 -10.38 11.61
CA LYS A 456 52.30 -10.60 12.51
C LYS A 456 52.40 -12.06 12.96
N GLU A 457 51.29 -12.75 13.19
CA GLU A 457 51.28 -14.19 13.49
C GLU A 457 51.68 -15.03 12.29
N GLU A 458 51.41 -14.61 11.04
CA GLU A 458 51.85 -15.30 9.81
C GLU A 458 53.37 -15.17 9.55
N GLU A 459 54.04 -14.14 10.06
CA GLU A 459 55.50 -13.99 9.92
C GLU A 459 56.28 -14.82 10.92
N GLU A 460 55.73 -15.15 12.10
CA GLU A 460 56.37 -16.00 13.11
C GLU A 460 56.16 -17.52 12.91
N THR A 461 55.25 -17.95 11.99
CA THR A 461 54.84 -19.36 11.82
C THR A 461 55.38 -20.02 10.54
N LYS A 462 56.48 -19.55 9.98
CA LYS A 462 57.02 -20.09 8.70
C LYS A 462 57.70 -21.46 8.76
N GLU A 463 57.50 -22.29 9.81
CA GLU A 463 58.09 -23.66 9.84
C GLU A 463 57.22 -24.72 10.55
N LYS A 464 55.87 -24.67 10.45
CA LYS A 464 55.07 -25.84 10.84
C LYS A 464 54.04 -26.12 9.75
N GLU A 465 54.01 -27.36 9.25
CA GLU A 465 52.93 -27.84 8.39
C GLU A 465 51.58 -27.45 9.00
N PRO A 466 50.65 -26.89 8.22
CA PRO A 466 49.36 -26.51 8.76
C PRO A 466 48.67 -27.74 9.36
N PRO A 467 48.15 -27.66 10.60
CA PRO A 467 47.45 -28.79 11.19
C PRO A 467 46.31 -29.20 10.26
N ALA A 468 46.15 -30.48 9.99
CA ALA A 468 45.07 -31.01 9.20
C ALA A 468 43.76 -30.61 9.87
N ILE A 469 43.05 -29.63 9.29
CA ILE A 469 41.76 -29.14 9.81
C ILE A 469 40.73 -30.18 9.42
N THR A 470 40.27 -30.97 10.36
CA THR A 470 39.15 -31.90 10.20
C THR A 470 37.84 -31.12 10.35
N ALA A 471 36.99 -31.12 9.33
CA ALA A 471 35.68 -30.46 9.38
C ALA A 471 34.62 -31.36 10.04
N LEU A 472 33.88 -30.81 11.02
CA LEU A 472 32.73 -31.49 11.61
C LEU A 472 31.45 -31.20 10.81
N ARG A 473 30.90 -32.24 10.16
CA ARG A 473 29.61 -32.21 9.51
C ARG A 473 28.51 -32.58 10.52
N ARG A 474 27.73 -31.60 10.99
CA ARG A 474 26.68 -31.83 11.96
C ARG A 474 25.41 -32.41 11.36
N PHE A 475 24.79 -33.36 12.05
CA PHE A 475 23.45 -33.86 11.76
C PHE A 475 22.39 -32.92 12.35
N ARG A 476 21.39 -32.54 11.59
CA ARG A 476 20.30 -31.70 12.04
C ARG A 476 18.97 -32.34 11.67
N PRO A 477 18.23 -32.85 12.66
CA PRO A 477 18.53 -32.91 14.10
C PRO A 477 19.66 -33.93 14.42
N ALA A 478 20.27 -33.79 15.61
CA ALA A 478 21.21 -34.80 16.14
C ALA A 478 20.48 -36.15 16.24
N ARG A 479 21.21 -37.24 15.94
CA ARG A 479 20.62 -38.58 15.86
C ARG A 479 20.70 -39.28 17.19
N ARG A 480 19.59 -39.79 17.70
CA ARG A 480 19.56 -40.51 18.97
C ARG A 480 20.34 -41.80 18.88
N ALA A 481 21.19 -42.06 19.88
CA ALA A 481 22.05 -43.24 19.94
C ALA A 481 21.83 -44.04 21.23
N ILE A 482 22.07 -45.34 21.17
CA ILE A 482 22.22 -46.21 22.33
C ILE A 482 23.71 -46.45 22.53
N VAL A 483 24.17 -46.12 23.74
CA VAL A 483 25.62 -46.20 24.06
C VAL A 483 25.80 -47.16 25.24
N THR A 484 26.62 -48.19 25.04
CA THR A 484 27.06 -49.07 26.12
C THR A 484 28.35 -48.48 26.71
N LEU A 485 28.37 -48.34 28.02
CA LEU A 485 29.49 -47.81 28.76
C LEU A 485 30.36 -48.92 29.35
N ASP A 486 31.68 -48.75 29.27
CA ASP A 486 32.64 -49.51 30.03
C ASP A 486 33.42 -48.57 30.94
N GLN A 487 33.42 -48.82 32.24
CA GLN A 487 34.05 -47.96 33.26
C GLN A 487 33.61 -46.48 33.14
N GLY A 488 32.33 -46.23 32.78
CA GLY A 488 31.77 -44.89 32.64
C GLY A 488 32.09 -44.16 31.32
N GLN A 489 32.78 -44.83 30.38
CA GLN A 489 33.15 -44.29 29.08
C GLN A 489 32.49 -45.03 27.91
N PRO A 490 32.19 -44.36 26.77
CA PRO A 490 31.62 -45.02 25.60
C PRO A 490 32.45 -46.17 25.10
N ALA A 491 31.87 -47.37 24.99
CA ALA A 491 32.52 -48.59 24.50
C ALA A 491 31.87 -49.09 23.20
N GLN A 492 30.54 -49.00 23.09
CA GLN A 492 29.82 -49.39 21.89
C GLN A 492 28.74 -48.37 21.61
N VAL A 493 28.52 -48.04 20.35
CA VAL A 493 27.50 -47.04 19.89
C VAL A 493 26.63 -47.70 18.83
N VAL A 494 25.32 -47.53 18.97
CA VAL A 494 24.32 -47.95 17.99
C VAL A 494 23.38 -46.77 17.72
N CYS A 495 23.47 -46.26 16.49
CA CYS A 495 22.63 -45.14 16.01
C CYS A 495 22.17 -45.49 14.60
N GLU A 496 20.90 -45.86 14.46
CA GLU A 496 20.31 -46.35 13.20
C GLU A 496 21.08 -47.58 12.61
N LYS A 497 20.71 -48.01 11.40
CA LYS A 497 21.35 -49.15 10.72
C LYS A 497 22.73 -48.82 10.16
N THR A 498 23.09 -47.56 10.06
CA THR A 498 24.29 -47.06 9.35
C THR A 498 25.45 -46.68 10.26
N ILE A 499 25.18 -46.37 11.54
CA ILE A 499 26.22 -45.97 12.50
C ILE A 499 26.15 -46.91 13.71
N GLN A 500 26.89 -47.99 13.65
CA GLN A 500 26.97 -48.97 14.75
C GLN A 500 28.34 -49.64 14.80
N GLY A 501 28.90 -49.75 16.00
CA GLY A 501 30.19 -50.40 16.15
C GLY A 501 30.82 -50.22 17.52
N SER A 502 32.03 -50.78 17.67
CA SER A 502 32.87 -50.61 18.85
C SER A 502 33.71 -49.34 18.76
N VAL A 503 33.86 -48.66 19.89
CA VAL A 503 34.70 -47.45 20.00
C VAL A 503 36.16 -47.89 20.13
N LEU A 504 36.98 -47.59 19.11
CA LEU A 504 38.40 -47.86 19.07
C LEU A 504 39.23 -46.81 19.81
N TRP A 505 38.83 -45.58 19.68
CA TRP A 505 39.51 -44.44 20.29
C TRP A 505 38.47 -43.41 20.73
N LYS A 506 38.77 -42.69 21.78
CA LYS A 506 37.90 -41.68 22.36
C LYS A 506 38.71 -40.56 22.99
N ALA A 507 38.20 -39.34 22.84
CA ALA A 507 38.67 -38.15 23.55
C ALA A 507 37.47 -37.46 24.22
N GLY A 508 37.67 -36.95 25.42
CA GLY A 508 36.62 -36.41 26.27
C GLY A 508 36.49 -37.16 27.60
N PRO A 509 35.46 -36.93 28.43
CA PRO A 509 34.35 -35.99 28.16
C PRO A 509 34.76 -34.53 28.30
N TRP A 510 34.30 -33.71 27.37
CA TRP A 510 34.29 -32.27 27.56
C TRP A 510 32.91 -31.89 28.09
N ARG A 511 32.86 -31.38 29.31
CA ARG A 511 31.60 -31.01 29.92
C ARG A 511 31.31 -29.54 29.68
N SER A 512 30.13 -29.26 29.17
CA SER A 512 29.59 -27.89 28.97
C SER A 512 28.19 -27.80 29.54
N SER A 513 27.85 -26.63 30.11
CA SER A 513 26.51 -26.36 30.64
C SER A 513 26.26 -24.84 30.60
N GLY A 514 25.02 -24.44 30.50
CA GLY A 514 24.64 -23.02 30.51
C GLY A 514 23.15 -22.83 30.79
N ASP A 515 22.77 -21.57 30.87
CA ASP A 515 21.39 -21.09 31.01
C ASP A 515 20.64 -21.75 32.20
N TRP A 516 21.42 -22.14 33.26
CA TRP A 516 20.90 -22.87 34.43
C TRP A 516 19.87 -22.05 35.23
N TRP A 517 19.76 -20.75 34.96
CA TRP A 517 18.77 -19.83 35.56
C TRP A 517 17.48 -19.72 34.74
N GLU A 518 17.42 -20.33 33.55
CA GLU A 518 16.26 -20.32 32.66
C GLU A 518 15.57 -21.70 32.65
N ARG A 519 14.37 -21.74 32.06
CA ARG A 519 13.64 -23.01 31.88
C ARG A 519 14.30 -23.94 30.85
N GLU A 520 15.12 -23.39 29.97
CA GLU A 520 15.83 -24.10 28.90
C GLU A 520 17.30 -24.34 29.29
N ALA A 521 17.55 -24.65 30.56
CA ALA A 521 18.87 -25.04 31.03
C ALA A 521 19.40 -26.22 30.21
N TRP A 522 20.71 -26.24 29.97
CA TRP A 522 21.35 -27.33 29.26
C TRP A 522 22.64 -27.79 29.95
N SER A 523 22.92 -29.09 29.90
CA SER A 523 24.11 -29.67 30.44
C SER A 523 24.45 -30.93 29.66
N ARG A 524 25.68 -30.99 29.12
CA ARG A 524 26.09 -32.09 28.27
C ARG A 524 27.56 -32.46 28.42
N ASN A 525 27.85 -33.75 28.19
CA ASN A 525 29.18 -34.23 27.99
C ASN A 525 29.38 -34.57 26.51
N GLU A 526 30.53 -34.21 25.95
CA GLU A 526 30.85 -34.43 24.56
C GLU A 526 32.10 -35.33 24.46
N TRP A 527 32.10 -36.21 23.45
CA TRP A 527 33.25 -37.06 23.11
C TRP A 527 33.47 -37.04 21.62
N ASP A 528 34.72 -37.04 21.21
CA ASP A 528 35.10 -37.43 19.86
C ASP A 528 35.49 -38.91 19.90
N ILE A 529 34.88 -39.70 19.04
CA ILE A 529 35.07 -41.15 19.00
C ILE A 529 35.47 -41.63 17.61
N ALA A 530 36.39 -42.60 17.56
CA ALA A 530 36.63 -43.41 16.37
C ALA A 530 35.79 -44.68 16.48
N LEU A 531 34.87 -44.88 15.57
CA LEU A 531 33.98 -46.03 15.54
C LEU A 531 34.41 -47.00 14.44
N GLN A 532 34.61 -48.27 14.80
CA GLN A 532 34.76 -49.34 13.82
C GLN A 532 33.35 -49.76 13.38
N ASN A 533 33.02 -49.45 12.14
CA ASN A 533 31.66 -49.69 11.64
C ASN A 533 31.48 -51.18 11.25
N ASN A 534 30.61 -51.87 11.97
CA ASN A 534 30.31 -53.29 11.72
C ASN A 534 29.14 -53.48 10.75
N ALA A 535 28.57 -52.41 10.20
CA ALA A 535 27.35 -52.46 9.37
C ALA A 535 27.62 -52.90 7.90
N LEU A 536 28.84 -52.79 7.42
CA LEU A 536 29.21 -53.17 6.06
C LEU A 536 30.11 -54.40 6.10
N GLN A 537 29.59 -55.55 5.70
CA GLN A 537 30.19 -56.87 5.77
C GLN A 537 31.57 -57.04 5.07
N ASN A 538 32.19 -55.98 4.53
CA ASN A 538 33.48 -56.15 3.78
C ASN A 538 34.49 -55.02 3.88
N THR A 539 34.33 -54.00 4.74
CA THR A 539 35.35 -52.97 4.93
C THR A 539 35.47 -52.57 6.39
N ASN A 540 36.66 -52.81 6.99
CA ASN A 540 37.06 -52.25 8.29
C ASN A 540 37.18 -50.71 8.17
N SER A 541 36.09 -50.00 7.90
CA SER A 541 36.09 -48.55 7.81
C SER A 541 35.97 -47.94 9.21
N ILE A 542 36.97 -47.16 9.56
CA ILE A 542 36.98 -46.37 10.79
C ILE A 542 36.41 -44.99 10.41
N ALA A 543 35.39 -44.54 11.13
CA ALA A 543 34.83 -43.21 10.96
C ALA A 543 34.83 -42.45 12.29
N LEU A 544 35.06 -41.17 12.21
CA LEU A 544 35.12 -40.29 13.37
C LEU A 544 33.76 -39.59 13.57
N TYR A 545 33.28 -39.62 14.80
CA TYR A 545 31.99 -39.01 15.17
C TYR A 545 32.08 -38.17 16.43
N ARG A 546 31.25 -37.09 16.51
CA ARG A 546 30.96 -36.37 17.73
C ARG A 546 29.79 -37.03 18.44
N LEU A 547 30.01 -37.55 19.64
CA LEU A 547 29.02 -38.16 20.52
C LEU A 547 28.69 -37.20 21.66
N VAL A 548 27.43 -37.02 21.95
CA VAL A 548 26.94 -36.11 23.01
C VAL A 548 26.00 -36.87 23.95
N HIS A 549 26.23 -36.71 25.24
CA HIS A 549 25.33 -37.17 26.30
C HIS A 549 24.65 -35.96 26.93
N ASP A 550 23.36 -35.81 26.72
CA ASP A 550 22.55 -34.85 27.44
C ASP A 550 22.34 -35.35 28.87
N LEU A 551 22.81 -34.57 29.83
CA LEU A 551 22.77 -34.94 31.24
C LEU A 551 21.43 -34.66 31.90
N LEU A 552 20.61 -33.79 31.32
CA LEU A 552 19.30 -33.47 31.83
C LEU A 552 18.26 -34.51 31.35
N GLU A 553 18.34 -34.90 30.08
CA GLU A 553 17.47 -35.93 29.51
C GLU A 553 18.00 -37.37 29.74
N GLY A 554 19.25 -37.52 30.09
CA GLY A 554 19.93 -38.84 30.19
C GLY A 554 20.04 -39.53 28.82
N ALA A 555 19.95 -38.81 27.74
CA ALA A 555 19.94 -39.34 26.37
C ALA A 555 21.26 -39.14 25.64
N TRP A 556 21.57 -40.08 24.75
CA TRP A 556 22.77 -40.02 23.92
C TRP A 556 22.44 -39.68 22.48
N PHE A 557 23.30 -38.87 21.84
CA PHE A 557 23.12 -38.43 20.46
C PHE A 557 24.45 -38.49 19.71
N VAL A 558 24.40 -38.86 18.43
CA VAL A 558 25.50 -38.60 17.48
C VAL A 558 25.23 -37.26 16.84
N GLU A 559 26.07 -36.28 17.13
CA GLU A 559 25.86 -34.89 16.66
C GLU A 559 26.42 -34.67 15.25
N GLY A 560 27.43 -35.40 14.85
CA GLY A 560 28.02 -35.25 13.53
C GLY A 560 29.16 -36.26 13.24
N THR A 561 29.66 -36.18 12.02
CA THR A 561 30.84 -36.94 11.54
C THR A 561 31.96 -35.99 11.14
N TYR A 562 33.18 -36.41 11.31
CA TYR A 562 34.35 -35.70 10.83
C TYR A 562 34.73 -36.23 9.45
N ASP A 563 34.98 -35.29 8.52
CA ASP A 563 35.43 -35.59 7.15
C ASP A 563 36.95 -35.76 7.11
#